data_bb64fd30422f8f9f85ea06fbb3eced3f
#
_entry.id   bb64fd30422f8f9f85ea06fbb3eced3f
#
_cell.length_a   1.000
_cell.length_b   1.000
_cell.length_c   1.000
_cell.angle_alpha   90.00
_cell.angle_beta   90.00
_cell.angle_gamma   90.00
#
_symmetry.space_group_name_H-M   'P 1'
#
loop_
_entity.id
_entity.type
_entity.pdbx_description
1 polymer ?
#
loop_
_entity_poly.entity_id
_entity_poly.type
_entity_poly.pdbx_seq_one_letter_code
_entity_poly.pdbx_strand_id
1 'polypeptide(L)'
;MNRPEIPAVVESARRRPISFNPVTGTFILYDDVANGSLKIVSLEKLSSKELISLSVERYLADDPGTTIVLTGQSFTKKQLADEIMNQTAIGKQMFDIDIEYLRFYLSQFPQECFEQ
;
A
#
# COMPACT_ATOMS: atom_id res chain seq x y z
N MET A 1 0.27 11.32 -28.12
CA MET A 1 -0.23 10.13 -27.41
C MET A 1 -0.80 10.51 -26.07
N ASN A 2 -2.01 10.10 -25.82
CA ASN A 2 -2.65 10.39 -24.55
C ASN A 2 -2.17 9.40 -23.49
N ARG A 3 -1.80 9.95 -22.34
CA ARG A 3 -1.51 9.10 -21.20
C ARG A 3 -2.82 8.61 -20.60
N PRO A 4 -2.88 7.36 -20.09
CA PRO A 4 -4.07 6.94 -19.35
C PRO A 4 -4.30 7.87 -18.17
N GLU A 5 -5.56 8.18 -17.92
CA GLU A 5 -5.90 8.95 -16.74
C GLU A 5 -5.75 8.06 -15.51
N ILE A 6 -4.94 8.50 -14.55
CA ILE A 6 -4.74 7.80 -13.31
C ILE A 6 -5.31 8.64 -12.16
N PRO A 7 -5.73 7.99 -11.06
CA PRO A 7 -6.25 8.74 -9.91
C PRO A 7 -5.18 9.64 -9.31
N ALA A 8 -5.63 10.72 -8.67
CA ALA A 8 -4.73 11.62 -7.97
C ALA A 8 -4.16 10.96 -6.72
N VAL A 9 -3.01 11.43 -6.28
CA VAL A 9 -2.40 11.01 -5.03
C VAL A 9 -2.10 12.25 -4.20
N VAL A 10 -2.38 12.17 -2.89
CA VAL A 10 -1.96 13.24 -1.98
C VAL A 10 -0.46 13.12 -1.74
N GLU A 11 0.22 14.26 -1.60
CA GLU A 11 1.67 14.31 -1.49
C GLU A 11 2.19 13.43 -0.33
N SER A 12 1.49 13.45 0.80
CA SER A 12 1.88 12.66 1.98
C SER A 12 1.79 11.15 1.73
N ALA A 13 0.99 10.71 0.76
CA ALA A 13 0.81 9.29 0.44
C ALA A 13 1.74 8.80 -0.66
N ARG A 14 2.49 9.70 -1.30
CA ARG A 14 3.33 9.37 -2.47
C ARG A 14 4.42 8.34 -2.18
N ARG A 15 4.90 8.32 -0.95
CA ARG A 15 5.97 7.41 -0.53
C ARG A 15 5.48 6.03 -0.19
N ARG A 16 4.16 5.86 -0.03
CA ARG A 16 3.59 4.55 0.30
C ARG A 16 3.57 3.69 -0.95
N PRO A 17 4.11 2.46 -0.90
CA PRO A 17 3.98 1.58 -2.06
C PRO A 17 2.51 1.24 -2.29
N ILE A 18 2.14 1.11 -3.56
CA ILE A 18 0.76 0.78 -3.94
C ILE A 18 0.65 -0.64 -4.48
N SER A 19 1.77 -1.29 -4.74
CA SER A 19 1.80 -2.67 -5.21
C SER A 19 3.16 -3.29 -4.92
N PHE A 20 3.30 -4.56 -5.24
CA PHE A 20 4.54 -5.30 -5.02
C PHE A 20 4.70 -6.33 -6.14
N ASN A 21 5.91 -6.44 -6.68
CA ASN A 21 6.21 -7.45 -7.69
C ASN A 21 6.95 -8.61 -7.02
N PRO A 22 6.31 -9.77 -6.84
CA PRO A 22 6.93 -10.91 -6.16
C PRO A 22 8.06 -11.55 -6.96
N VAL A 23 8.12 -11.33 -8.27
CA VAL A 23 9.19 -11.87 -9.11
C VAL A 23 10.49 -11.12 -8.88
N THR A 24 10.43 -9.80 -8.82
CA THR A 24 11.61 -8.95 -8.64
C THR A 24 11.88 -8.57 -7.19
N GLY A 25 10.88 -8.75 -6.31
CA GLY A 25 10.99 -8.30 -4.91
C GLY A 25 10.89 -6.80 -4.76
N THR A 26 10.33 -6.10 -5.74
CA THR A 26 10.29 -4.64 -5.78
C THR A 26 8.93 -4.12 -5.35
N PHE A 27 8.93 -3.13 -4.43
CA PHE A 27 7.72 -2.38 -4.12
C PHE A 27 7.49 -1.35 -5.22
N ILE A 28 6.24 -1.16 -5.60
CA ILE A 28 5.83 -0.29 -6.71
C ILE A 28 5.18 0.96 -6.12
N LEU A 29 5.72 2.13 -6.48
CA LEU A 29 5.22 3.41 -5.99
C LEU A 29 4.31 4.06 -7.05
N TYR A 30 3.50 5.00 -6.60
CA TYR A 30 2.64 5.78 -7.50
C TYR A 30 3.43 6.38 -8.66
N ASP A 31 4.57 7.01 -8.35
CA ASP A 31 5.37 7.68 -9.38
C ASP A 31 5.90 6.71 -10.43
N ASP A 32 6.20 5.47 -10.04
CA ASP A 32 6.64 4.43 -10.98
C ASP A 32 5.56 4.09 -12.01
N VAL A 33 4.32 4.10 -11.57
CA VAL A 33 3.18 3.84 -12.46
C VAL A 33 2.87 5.07 -13.30
N ALA A 34 2.92 6.24 -12.69
CA ALA A 34 2.60 7.50 -13.36
C ALA A 34 3.58 7.80 -14.50
N ASN A 35 4.86 7.48 -14.32
CA ASN A 35 5.87 7.72 -15.35
C ASN A 35 6.05 6.54 -16.33
N GLY A 36 5.31 5.45 -16.13
CA GLY A 36 5.35 4.30 -17.00
C GLY A 36 6.51 3.33 -16.76
N SER A 37 7.28 3.54 -15.70
CA SER A 37 8.44 2.68 -15.39
C SER A 37 8.03 1.28 -14.96
N LEU A 38 6.97 1.18 -14.16
CA LEU A 38 6.50 -0.09 -13.62
C LEU A 38 5.00 -0.21 -13.80
N LYS A 39 4.53 -1.45 -13.79
CA LYS A 39 3.10 -1.74 -13.83
C LYS A 39 2.63 -2.26 -12.49
N ILE A 40 1.35 -2.03 -12.21
CA ILE A 40 0.73 -2.52 -10.98
C ILE A 40 0.56 -4.03 -11.07
N VAL A 41 0.98 -4.73 -10.04
CA VAL A 41 0.64 -6.14 -9.86
C VAL A 41 -0.64 -6.20 -9.05
N SER A 42 -1.67 -6.83 -9.59
CA SER A 42 -2.97 -6.93 -8.94
C SER A 42 -2.82 -7.58 -7.56
N LEU A 43 -3.55 -7.08 -6.57
CA LEU A 43 -3.44 -7.60 -5.21
C LEU A 43 -3.86 -9.06 -5.12
N GLU A 44 -4.75 -9.51 -6.01
CA GLU A 44 -5.18 -10.90 -6.08
C GLU A 44 -4.06 -11.87 -6.44
N LYS A 45 -2.98 -11.37 -7.05
CA LYS A 45 -1.81 -12.17 -7.41
C LYS A 45 -0.81 -12.31 -6.27
N LEU A 46 -1.02 -11.60 -5.18
CA LEU A 46 -0.11 -11.61 -4.04
C LEU A 46 -0.56 -12.59 -2.98
N SER A 47 0.40 -13.27 -2.35
CA SER A 47 0.12 -14.15 -1.21
C SER A 47 -0.24 -13.31 0.02
N SER A 48 -0.82 -13.96 1.03
CA SER A 48 -1.10 -13.29 2.30
C SER A 48 0.15 -12.67 2.91
N LYS A 49 1.27 -13.37 2.84
CA LYS A 49 2.55 -12.89 3.36
C LYS A 49 3.03 -11.65 2.62
N GLU A 50 2.85 -11.65 1.29
CA GLU A 50 3.24 -10.50 0.46
C GLU A 50 2.33 -9.31 0.72
N LEU A 51 1.04 -9.53 0.91
CA LEU A 51 0.10 -8.46 1.27
C LEU A 51 0.43 -7.86 2.63
N ILE A 52 0.80 -8.69 3.60
CA ILE A 52 1.23 -8.22 4.92
C ILE A 52 2.48 -7.35 4.77
N SER A 53 3.47 -7.81 4.02
CA SER A 53 4.69 -7.05 3.76
C SER A 53 4.39 -5.71 3.11
N LEU A 54 3.48 -5.70 2.14
CA LEU A 54 3.08 -4.47 1.46
C LEU A 54 2.45 -3.48 2.45
N SER A 55 1.53 -3.96 3.29
CA SER A 55 0.87 -3.11 4.28
C SER A 55 1.87 -2.56 5.30
N VAL A 56 2.79 -3.39 5.78
CA VAL A 56 3.85 -2.96 6.70
C VAL A 56 4.66 -1.82 6.08
N GLU A 57 5.11 -1.99 4.84
CA GLU A 57 5.90 -0.96 4.17
C GLU A 57 5.11 0.34 3.98
N ARG A 58 3.81 0.26 3.75
CA ARG A 58 2.97 1.44 3.62
C ARG A 58 2.93 2.24 4.92
N TYR A 59 2.85 1.56 6.08
CA TYR A 59 2.89 2.23 7.37
C TYR A 59 4.27 2.79 7.70
N LEU A 60 5.33 2.05 7.35
CA LEU A 60 6.70 2.50 7.58
C LEU A 60 7.11 3.69 6.70
N ALA A 61 6.43 3.88 5.58
CA ALA A 61 6.71 5.00 4.68
C ALA A 61 6.14 6.32 5.19
N ASP A 62 5.25 6.27 6.19
CA ASP A 62 4.69 7.47 6.79
C ASP A 62 5.69 8.11 7.76
N ASP A 63 5.43 9.39 8.08
CA ASP A 63 6.23 10.12 9.06
C ASP A 63 6.21 9.35 10.39
N PRO A 64 7.39 8.95 10.91
CA PRO A 64 7.45 8.20 12.18
C PRO A 64 6.89 8.95 13.38
N GLY A 65 6.78 10.28 13.30
CA GLY A 65 6.19 11.08 14.36
C GLY A 65 4.67 11.09 14.38
N THR A 66 4.04 10.58 13.32
CA THR A 66 2.58 10.54 13.23
C THR A 66 2.03 9.46 14.16
N THR A 67 1.00 9.83 14.94
CA THR A 67 0.32 8.88 15.81
C THR A 67 -1.14 8.72 15.43
N ILE A 68 -1.69 7.55 15.73
CA ILE A 68 -3.11 7.23 15.54
C ILE A 68 -3.67 6.79 16.87
N VAL A 69 -4.85 7.30 17.22
CA VAL A 69 -5.53 6.91 18.46
C VAL A 69 -6.56 5.83 18.12
N LEU A 70 -6.42 4.67 18.74
CA LEU A 70 -7.34 3.55 18.59
C LEU A 70 -7.75 3.07 19.98
N THR A 71 -9.05 2.99 20.23
CA THR A 71 -9.62 2.50 21.49
C THR A 71 -8.99 3.16 22.73
N GLY A 72 -8.72 4.48 22.62
CA GLY A 72 -8.14 5.24 23.72
C GLY A 72 -6.63 5.13 23.85
N GLN A 73 -5.96 4.37 22.99
CA GLN A 73 -4.51 4.23 22.98
C GLN A 73 -3.91 4.92 21.77
N SER A 74 -2.74 5.55 21.96
CA SER A 74 -1.98 6.16 20.86
C SER A 74 -0.94 5.18 20.35
N PHE A 75 -0.86 5.06 19.03
CA PHE A 75 0.14 4.21 18.37
C PHE A 75 0.92 5.05 17.36
N THR A 76 2.23 4.84 17.29
CA THR A 76 3.02 5.37 16.18
C THR A 76 2.79 4.49 14.95
N LYS A 77 3.13 5.01 13.78
CA LYS A 77 3.04 4.21 12.55
C LYS A 77 3.91 2.97 12.62
N LYS A 78 5.09 3.08 13.23
CA LYS A 78 5.98 1.94 13.41
C LYS A 78 5.37 0.89 14.31
N GLN A 79 4.73 1.31 15.41
CA GLN A 79 4.04 0.36 16.30
C GLN A 79 2.92 -0.37 15.58
N LEU A 80 2.15 0.33 14.74
CA LEU A 80 1.10 -0.30 13.95
C LEU A 80 1.68 -1.25 12.90
N ALA A 81 2.80 -0.88 12.27
CA ALA A 81 3.49 -1.78 11.35
C ALA A 81 3.90 -3.08 12.04
N ASP A 82 4.43 -2.99 13.26
CA ASP A 82 4.80 -4.17 14.05
C ASP A 82 3.57 -5.03 14.38
N GLU A 83 2.45 -4.39 14.74
CA GLU A 83 1.20 -5.11 15.00
C GLU A 83 0.68 -5.83 13.76
N ILE A 84 0.78 -5.19 12.59
CA ILE A 84 0.40 -5.80 11.32
C ILE A 84 1.32 -6.99 11.02
N MET A 85 2.62 -6.80 11.17
CA MET A 85 3.58 -7.87 10.91
C MET A 85 3.32 -9.10 11.77
N ASN A 86 2.99 -8.89 13.04
CA ASN A 86 2.74 -9.96 13.99
C ASN A 86 1.29 -10.45 13.98
N GLN A 87 0.45 -9.84 13.17
CA GLN A 87 -0.96 -10.22 13.01
C GLN A 87 -1.71 -10.34 14.35
N THR A 88 -1.47 -9.36 15.23
CA THR A 88 -2.26 -9.21 16.44
C THR A 88 -3.69 -8.82 16.09
N ALA A 89 -4.59 -8.80 17.06
CA ALA A 89 -5.98 -8.41 16.82
C ALA A 89 -6.06 -7.01 16.19
N ILE A 90 -5.29 -6.05 16.74
CA ILE A 90 -5.22 -4.69 16.18
C ILE A 90 -4.56 -4.72 14.80
N GLY A 91 -3.48 -5.48 14.67
CA GLY A 91 -2.75 -5.59 13.41
C GLY A 91 -3.59 -6.14 12.28
N LYS A 92 -4.39 -7.17 12.53
CA LYS A 92 -5.31 -7.74 11.54
C LYS A 92 -6.36 -6.73 11.11
N GLN A 93 -6.91 -6.00 12.08
CA GLN A 93 -7.92 -4.98 11.80
C GLN A 93 -7.35 -3.87 10.93
N MET A 94 -6.18 -3.37 11.27
CA MET A 94 -5.53 -2.30 10.52
C MET A 94 -5.13 -2.79 9.12
N PHE A 95 -4.64 -4.03 9.02
CA PHE A 95 -4.30 -4.64 7.74
C PHE A 95 -5.52 -4.73 6.83
N ASP A 96 -6.64 -5.23 7.35
CA ASP A 96 -7.87 -5.39 6.56
C ASP A 96 -8.36 -4.04 6.02
N ILE A 97 -8.34 -3.01 6.86
CA ILE A 97 -8.74 -1.66 6.47
C ILE A 97 -7.81 -1.11 5.38
N ASP A 98 -6.50 -1.29 5.56
CA ASP A 98 -5.51 -0.77 4.61
C ASP A 98 -5.61 -1.47 3.26
N ILE A 99 -5.75 -2.79 3.25
CA ILE A 99 -5.86 -3.55 1.99
C ILE A 99 -7.17 -3.25 1.28
N GLU A 100 -8.29 -3.09 2.00
CA GLU A 100 -9.55 -2.70 1.38
C GLU A 100 -9.46 -1.31 0.74
N TYR A 101 -8.84 -0.37 1.45
CA TYR A 101 -8.61 0.97 0.91
C TYR A 101 -7.76 0.89 -0.36
N LEU A 102 -6.66 0.14 -0.30
CA LEU A 102 -5.74 0.01 -1.42
C LEU A 102 -6.42 -0.65 -2.62
N ARG A 103 -7.21 -1.69 -2.38
CA ARG A 103 -7.96 -2.37 -3.43
C ARG A 103 -8.91 -1.39 -4.14
N PHE A 104 -9.63 -0.58 -3.36
CA PHE A 104 -10.51 0.43 -3.92
C PHE A 104 -9.72 1.47 -4.73
N TYR A 105 -8.61 1.95 -4.18
CA TYR A 105 -7.77 2.94 -4.86
C TYR A 105 -7.24 2.39 -6.19
N LEU A 106 -6.72 1.17 -6.19
CA LEU A 106 -6.19 0.55 -7.40
C LEU A 106 -7.28 0.29 -8.45
N SER A 107 -8.52 0.07 -8.02
CA SER A 107 -9.63 -0.13 -8.97
C SER A 107 -9.89 1.08 -9.84
N GLN A 108 -9.39 2.23 -9.48
CA GLN A 108 -9.56 3.47 -10.23
C GLN A 108 -8.52 3.66 -11.33
N PHE A 109 -7.48 2.81 -11.36
CA PHE A 109 -6.46 2.90 -12.39
C PHE A 109 -6.93 2.21 -13.68
N PRO A 110 -6.57 2.77 -14.86
CA PRO A 110 -6.87 2.10 -16.15
C PRO A 110 -6.21 0.75 -16.24
N GLN A 111 -6.81 -0.15 -16.99
CA GLN A 111 -6.33 -1.51 -17.19
C GLN A 111 -4.90 -1.57 -17.70
N GLU A 112 -4.51 -0.63 -18.55
CA GLU A 112 -3.15 -0.60 -19.11
C GLU A 112 -2.06 -0.31 -18.07
N CYS A 113 -2.43 0.15 -16.88
CA CYS A 113 -1.47 0.33 -15.78
C CYS A 113 -1.13 -0.97 -15.07
N PHE A 114 -1.87 -2.04 -15.35
CA PHE A 114 -1.70 -3.32 -14.67
C PHE A 114 -0.86 -4.29 -15.49
N GLU A 115 -0.08 -5.09 -14.79
CA GLU A 115 0.66 -6.20 -15.38
C GLU A 115 -0.33 -7.26 -15.88
N GLN A 116 -0.08 -7.77 -17.09
CA GLN A 116 -0.93 -8.76 -17.72
C GLN A 116 -0.69 -10.17 -17.14
#